data_1fc2d7a5468c8da6243334c8ecae0d55
#
_entry.id   1fc2d7a5468c8da6243334c8ecae0d55
#
_cell.length_a   1.000
_cell.length_b   1.000
_cell.length_c   1.000
_cell.angle_alpha   90.00
_cell.angle_beta   90.00
_cell.angle_gamma   90.00
#
_symmetry.space_group_name_H-M   'P 1'
#
loop_
_entity.id
_entity.type
_entity.pdbx_description
1 polymer ?
#
loop_
_entity_poly.entity_id
_entity_poly.type
_entity_poly.pdbx_seq_one_letter_code
_entity_poly.pdbx_strand_id
1 'polypeptide(L)'
;MKTYQQLWQSLTPLYDAGEAQAIVRTVLDVEYGMTLTDIICGKVNELSSDEGRNLEEIITRLQNGEPVQYVLGKADFAGRTFHVEPGVLIPRPETAELCQWIVETQKENWENVEEIIRKEFNISPDVAFEDINIFKEKGWFKRKYSRLRFLIKMLHSYKKARHSKLASPRPRIIDLGTGSGCIAITLSLDIPDSEVLGIDISDSACNVATKNAKQLASKAIFKNINIFDLLEMCKTNREDHFKADIIVSNPRYICEKEEGDMEQ
;
A
#
# COMPACT_ATOMS: atom_id res chain seq x y z
N MET A 1 -16.14 34.27 -1.73
CA MET A 1 -15.75 32.85 -1.74
C MET A 1 -15.89 32.30 -3.16
N LYS A 2 -15.01 31.39 -3.61
CA LYS A 2 -15.11 30.80 -4.95
C LYS A 2 -16.20 29.74 -4.97
N THR A 3 -17.00 29.71 -6.03
CA THR A 3 -17.98 28.63 -6.24
C THR A 3 -17.27 27.30 -6.53
N TYR A 4 -17.96 26.17 -6.37
CA TYR A 4 -17.43 24.84 -6.75
C TYR A 4 -16.87 24.85 -8.19
N GLN A 5 -17.58 25.49 -9.13
CA GLN A 5 -17.09 25.60 -10.51
C GLN A 5 -15.76 26.36 -10.62
N GLN A 6 -15.63 27.48 -9.94
CA GLN A 6 -14.38 28.25 -9.93
C GLN A 6 -13.22 27.50 -9.26
N LEU A 7 -13.51 26.69 -8.24
CA LEU A 7 -12.47 25.89 -7.55
C LEU A 7 -11.87 24.87 -8.51
N TRP A 8 -12.68 23.98 -9.12
CA TRP A 8 -12.11 22.96 -9.99
C TRP A 8 -11.56 23.53 -11.30
N GLN A 9 -12.14 24.60 -11.86
CA GLN A 9 -11.56 25.29 -13.01
C GLN A 9 -10.18 25.84 -12.75
N SER A 10 -9.89 26.24 -11.51
CA SER A 10 -8.55 26.72 -11.14
C SER A 10 -7.49 25.62 -11.12
N LEU A 11 -7.87 24.35 -11.14
CA LEU A 11 -6.97 23.18 -11.20
C LEU A 11 -6.76 22.66 -12.64
N THR A 12 -7.54 23.11 -13.62
CA THR A 12 -7.44 22.62 -15.02
C THR A 12 -6.10 22.86 -15.73
N PRO A 13 -5.20 23.78 -15.29
CA PRO A 13 -3.85 23.85 -15.85
C PRO A 13 -3.00 22.59 -15.60
N LEU A 14 -3.32 21.81 -14.56
CA LEU A 14 -2.57 20.60 -14.17
C LEU A 14 -3.37 19.30 -14.35
N TYR A 15 -4.70 19.37 -14.25
CA TYR A 15 -5.59 18.22 -14.23
C TYR A 15 -6.63 18.36 -15.34
N ASP A 16 -7.07 17.26 -15.93
CA ASP A 16 -8.25 17.32 -16.80
C ASP A 16 -9.51 17.72 -16.00
N ALA A 17 -10.57 18.15 -16.73
CA ALA A 17 -11.77 18.66 -16.07
C ALA A 17 -12.48 17.62 -15.18
N GLY A 18 -12.42 16.35 -15.53
CA GLY A 18 -13.01 15.25 -14.74
C GLY A 18 -12.23 15.01 -13.46
N GLU A 19 -10.91 14.95 -13.56
CA GLU A 19 -9.98 14.79 -12.44
C GLU A 19 -10.06 15.99 -11.49
N ALA A 20 -10.00 17.22 -12.00
CA ALA A 20 -10.12 18.44 -11.21
C ALA A 20 -11.44 18.47 -10.41
N GLN A 21 -12.56 18.06 -11.02
CA GLN A 21 -13.85 17.95 -10.32
C GLN A 21 -13.83 16.88 -9.24
N ALA A 22 -13.21 15.72 -9.50
CA ALA A 22 -13.09 14.64 -8.53
C ALA A 22 -12.24 15.07 -7.33
N ILE A 23 -11.09 15.72 -7.57
CA ILE A 23 -10.21 16.24 -6.52
C ILE A 23 -10.97 17.21 -5.61
N VAL A 24 -11.64 18.23 -6.19
CA VAL A 24 -12.38 19.22 -5.38
C VAL A 24 -13.53 18.58 -4.61
N ARG A 25 -14.24 17.61 -5.19
CA ARG A 25 -15.28 16.85 -4.46
C ARG A 25 -14.70 16.10 -3.28
N THR A 26 -13.57 15.42 -3.47
CA THR A 26 -12.88 14.71 -2.38
C THR A 26 -12.48 15.66 -1.27
N VAL A 27 -11.95 16.84 -1.59
CA VAL A 27 -11.62 17.86 -0.59
C VAL A 27 -12.86 18.30 0.19
N LEU A 28 -13.96 18.62 -0.50
CA LEU A 28 -15.18 19.09 0.14
C LEU A 28 -15.87 18.00 0.99
N ASP A 29 -15.80 16.75 0.57
CA ASP A 29 -16.31 15.62 1.33
C ASP A 29 -15.46 15.34 2.58
N VAL A 30 -14.16 15.19 2.42
CA VAL A 30 -13.24 14.78 3.51
C VAL A 30 -13.05 15.87 4.58
N GLU A 31 -12.97 17.15 4.18
CA GLU A 31 -12.68 18.25 5.11
C GLU A 31 -13.95 18.89 5.69
N TYR A 32 -15.02 18.94 4.88
CA TYR A 32 -16.23 19.67 5.25
C TYR A 32 -17.48 18.78 5.33
N GLY A 33 -17.37 17.47 5.09
CA GLY A 33 -18.49 16.52 5.13
C GLY A 33 -19.58 16.81 4.11
N MET A 34 -19.25 17.47 2.98
CA MET A 34 -20.23 17.86 1.97
C MET A 34 -20.55 16.72 1.01
N THR A 35 -21.80 16.32 0.98
CA THR A 35 -22.28 15.40 -0.05
C THR A 35 -22.31 16.06 -1.43
N LEU A 36 -22.41 15.26 -2.51
CA LEU A 36 -22.56 15.78 -3.86
C LEU A 36 -23.80 16.71 -3.96
N THR A 37 -24.89 16.40 -3.26
CA THR A 37 -26.10 17.23 -3.21
C THR A 37 -25.81 18.58 -2.57
N ASP A 38 -25.08 18.62 -1.45
CA ASP A 38 -24.67 19.86 -0.77
C ASP A 38 -23.86 20.76 -1.70
N ILE A 39 -22.92 20.15 -2.46
CA ILE A 39 -22.05 20.86 -3.41
C ILE A 39 -22.89 21.48 -4.54
N ILE A 40 -23.84 20.71 -5.13
CA ILE A 40 -24.72 21.18 -6.20
C ILE A 40 -25.66 22.29 -5.68
N CYS A 41 -26.16 22.18 -4.45
CA CYS A 41 -26.99 23.20 -3.82
C CYS A 41 -26.21 24.46 -3.42
N GLY A 42 -24.89 24.49 -3.61
CA GLY A 42 -24.08 25.68 -3.39
C GLY A 42 -23.66 25.90 -1.93
N LYS A 43 -23.72 24.85 -1.08
CA LYS A 43 -23.33 24.92 0.35
C LYS A 43 -21.87 25.35 0.55
N VAL A 44 -21.03 25.21 -0.47
CA VAL A 44 -19.66 25.75 -0.48
C VAL A 44 -19.63 27.26 -0.18
N ASN A 45 -20.65 28.00 -0.56
CA ASN A 45 -20.72 29.45 -0.31
C ASN A 45 -21.16 29.80 1.13
N GLU A 46 -21.56 28.79 1.91
CA GLU A 46 -22.00 28.95 3.32
C GLU A 46 -20.87 28.70 4.31
N LEU A 47 -19.70 28.29 3.84
CA LEU A 47 -18.50 28.10 4.70
C LEU A 47 -18.15 29.40 5.44
N SER A 48 -17.76 29.26 6.68
CA SER A 48 -17.25 30.36 7.47
C SER A 48 -15.99 30.99 6.87
N SER A 49 -15.61 32.17 7.32
CA SER A 49 -14.41 32.84 6.83
C SER A 49 -13.13 32.04 7.10
N ASP A 50 -13.07 31.26 8.18
CA ASP A 50 -11.92 30.42 8.53
C ASP A 50 -11.88 29.17 7.67
N GLU A 51 -12.99 28.49 7.47
CA GLU A 51 -13.12 27.35 6.56
C GLU A 51 -12.81 27.77 5.11
N GLY A 52 -13.25 28.94 4.68
CA GLY A 52 -12.95 29.48 3.36
C GLY A 52 -11.46 29.72 3.15
N ARG A 53 -10.74 30.25 4.16
CA ARG A 53 -9.28 30.42 4.11
C ARG A 53 -8.54 29.08 4.04
N ASN A 54 -8.97 28.09 4.85
CA ASN A 54 -8.43 26.75 4.81
C ASN A 54 -8.64 26.11 3.42
N LEU A 55 -9.82 26.25 2.83
CA LEU A 55 -10.10 25.76 1.49
C LEU A 55 -9.20 26.42 0.43
N GLU A 56 -8.97 27.72 0.51
CA GLU A 56 -8.07 28.43 -0.40
C GLU A 56 -6.61 27.96 -0.26
N GLU A 57 -6.14 27.66 0.93
CA GLU A 57 -4.83 27.08 1.18
C GLU A 57 -4.71 25.67 0.55
N ILE A 58 -5.69 24.82 0.77
CA ILE A 58 -5.80 23.49 0.17
C ILE A 58 -5.73 23.58 -1.36
N ILE A 59 -6.55 24.44 -1.97
CA ILE A 59 -6.56 24.62 -3.43
C ILE A 59 -5.21 25.14 -3.94
N THR A 60 -4.55 26.01 -3.21
CA THR A 60 -3.22 26.51 -3.58
C THR A 60 -2.16 25.42 -3.59
N ARG A 61 -2.18 24.52 -2.60
CA ARG A 61 -1.29 23.33 -2.57
C ARG A 61 -1.56 22.40 -3.76
N LEU A 62 -2.82 22.16 -4.10
CA LEU A 62 -3.20 21.37 -5.26
C LEU A 62 -2.77 22.01 -6.59
N GLN A 63 -2.85 23.32 -6.72
CA GLN A 63 -2.36 24.09 -7.89
C GLN A 63 -0.84 23.98 -8.05
N ASN A 64 -0.11 23.71 -6.98
CA ASN A 64 1.33 23.46 -7.00
C ASN A 64 1.67 21.98 -7.32
N GLY A 65 0.67 21.15 -7.64
CA GLY A 65 0.86 19.74 -8.00
C GLY A 65 1.02 18.80 -6.80
N GLU A 66 0.75 19.26 -5.57
CA GLU A 66 0.80 18.38 -4.41
C GLU A 66 -0.36 17.37 -4.48
N PRO A 67 -0.11 16.05 -4.30
CA PRO A 67 -1.16 15.03 -4.30
C PRO A 67 -2.24 15.31 -3.25
N VAL A 68 -3.50 15.15 -3.63
CA VAL A 68 -4.64 15.43 -2.74
C VAL A 68 -4.56 14.65 -1.42
N GLN A 69 -4.04 13.45 -1.42
CA GLN A 69 -3.86 12.63 -0.23
C GLN A 69 -2.86 13.27 0.75
N TYR A 70 -1.78 13.88 0.28
CA TYR A 70 -0.83 14.61 1.15
C TYR A 70 -1.42 15.93 1.63
N VAL A 71 -2.18 16.62 0.78
CA VAL A 71 -2.88 17.86 1.16
C VAL A 71 -3.86 17.61 2.30
N LEU A 72 -4.63 16.50 2.21
CA LEU A 72 -5.62 16.09 3.21
C LEU A 72 -5.00 15.28 4.38
N GLY A 73 -3.76 14.81 4.23
CA GLY A 73 -3.12 13.92 5.21
C GLY A 73 -3.78 12.54 5.34
N LYS A 74 -4.60 12.14 4.36
CA LYS A 74 -5.43 10.93 4.41
C LYS A 74 -5.42 10.20 3.08
N ALA A 75 -5.44 8.85 3.15
CA ALA A 75 -5.62 7.97 1.99
C ALA A 75 -6.46 6.77 2.39
N ASP A 76 -7.42 6.41 1.54
CA ASP A 76 -8.23 5.21 1.76
C ASP A 76 -7.54 3.98 1.20
N PHE A 77 -7.58 2.89 1.97
CA PHE A 77 -6.99 1.62 1.58
C PHE A 77 -7.71 0.45 2.26
N ALA A 78 -8.15 -0.53 1.48
CA ALA A 78 -8.84 -1.73 1.98
C ALA A 78 -10.00 -1.41 2.94
N GLY A 79 -10.80 -0.39 2.62
CA GLY A 79 -11.94 0.06 3.42
C GLY A 79 -11.58 0.80 4.73
N ARG A 80 -10.34 1.27 4.86
CA ARG A 80 -9.82 1.99 6.03
C ARG A 80 -9.13 3.28 5.60
N THR A 81 -9.18 4.30 6.43
CA THR A 81 -8.50 5.58 6.19
C THR A 81 -7.18 5.62 6.96
N PHE A 82 -6.09 5.80 6.23
CA PHE A 82 -4.72 5.90 6.73
C PHE A 82 -4.24 7.35 6.72
N HIS A 83 -3.51 7.75 7.73
CA HIS A 83 -2.73 8.98 7.70
C HIS A 83 -1.54 8.80 6.73
N VAL A 84 -1.32 9.80 5.90
CA VAL A 84 -0.19 9.88 4.96
C VAL A 84 0.42 11.26 4.99
N GLU A 85 1.74 11.35 4.75
CA GLU A 85 2.47 12.60 4.68
C GLU A 85 3.60 12.50 3.63
N PRO A 86 4.15 13.62 3.14
CA PRO A 86 5.26 13.62 2.21
C PRO A 86 6.42 12.72 2.70
N GLY A 87 7.01 11.96 1.79
CA GLY A 87 8.05 10.97 2.11
C GLY A 87 7.54 9.56 2.33
N VAL A 88 6.25 9.35 2.63
CA VAL A 88 5.62 8.03 2.76
C VAL A 88 4.78 7.75 1.52
N LEU A 89 4.94 6.55 0.92
CA LEU A 89 4.18 6.20 -0.28
C LEU A 89 2.67 6.21 0.00
N ILE A 90 1.91 6.91 -0.84
CA ILE A 90 0.44 6.86 -0.83
C ILE A 90 -0.01 5.43 -1.15
N PRO A 91 -0.82 4.79 -0.30
CA PRO A 91 -1.38 3.47 -0.56
C PRO A 91 -2.09 3.40 -1.91
N ARG A 92 -1.84 2.34 -2.69
CA ARG A 92 -2.46 2.15 -4.00
C ARG A 92 -3.55 1.09 -3.95
N PRO A 93 -4.68 1.27 -4.66
CA PRO A 93 -5.78 0.31 -4.68
C PRO A 93 -5.34 -1.11 -5.06
N GLU A 94 -4.40 -1.25 -6.01
CA GLU A 94 -3.90 -2.56 -6.46
C GLU A 94 -3.17 -3.32 -5.34
N THR A 95 -2.64 -2.60 -4.37
CA THR A 95 -1.99 -3.21 -3.20
C THR A 95 -3.02 -3.80 -2.23
N ALA A 96 -4.24 -3.27 -2.21
CA ALA A 96 -5.34 -3.85 -1.42
C ALA A 96 -5.74 -5.24 -1.94
N GLU A 97 -5.69 -5.46 -3.25
CA GLU A 97 -5.93 -6.79 -3.86
C GLU A 97 -4.90 -7.81 -3.36
N LEU A 98 -3.63 -7.41 -3.21
CA LEU A 98 -2.60 -8.26 -2.63
C LEU A 98 -2.94 -8.65 -1.18
N CYS A 99 -3.40 -7.71 -0.36
CA CYS A 99 -3.82 -7.99 1.01
C CYS A 99 -5.01 -8.95 1.02
N GLN A 100 -6.03 -8.70 0.22
CA GLN A 100 -7.20 -9.56 0.11
C GLN A 100 -6.80 -10.98 -0.29
N TRP A 101 -5.95 -11.12 -1.27
CA TRP A 101 -5.46 -12.42 -1.72
C TRP A 101 -4.70 -13.17 -0.63
N ILE A 102 -3.85 -12.49 0.15
CA ILE A 102 -3.15 -13.11 1.31
C ILE A 102 -4.18 -13.58 2.35
N VAL A 103 -5.19 -12.76 2.66
CA VAL A 103 -6.26 -13.09 3.62
C VAL A 103 -7.06 -14.31 3.16
N GLU A 104 -7.49 -14.34 1.90
CA GLU A 104 -8.23 -15.46 1.30
C GLU A 104 -7.40 -16.75 1.34
N THR A 105 -6.11 -16.63 1.01
CA THR A 105 -5.18 -17.76 1.03
C THR A 105 -4.96 -18.33 2.44
N GLN A 106 -5.05 -17.50 3.49
CA GLN A 106 -4.99 -17.99 4.87
C GLN A 106 -6.27 -18.73 5.30
N LYS A 107 -7.39 -18.46 4.65
CA LYS A 107 -8.67 -19.16 4.90
C LYS A 107 -8.76 -20.50 4.18
N GLU A 108 -8.05 -20.65 3.08
CA GLU A 108 -8.01 -21.85 2.27
C GLU A 108 -6.75 -22.66 2.57
N ASN A 109 -6.85 -24.01 2.49
CA ASN A 109 -5.65 -24.85 2.59
C ASN A 109 -4.67 -24.49 1.45
N TRP A 110 -3.40 -24.29 1.76
CA TRP A 110 -2.36 -23.93 0.80
C TRP A 110 -2.21 -24.86 -0.41
N GLU A 111 -2.77 -26.07 -0.36
CA GLU A 111 -2.86 -26.99 -1.50
C GLU A 111 -3.64 -26.37 -2.67
N ASN A 112 -4.57 -25.49 -2.38
CA ASN A 112 -5.37 -24.79 -3.38
C ASN A 112 -4.64 -23.56 -3.99
N VAL A 113 -3.60 -23.05 -3.35
CA VAL A 113 -2.91 -21.82 -3.80
C VAL A 113 -2.21 -22.03 -5.15
N GLU A 114 -1.59 -23.18 -5.34
CA GLU A 114 -0.96 -23.53 -6.61
C GLU A 114 -2.00 -23.61 -7.73
N GLU A 115 -3.15 -24.17 -7.45
CA GLU A 115 -4.28 -24.26 -8.37
C GLU A 115 -4.86 -22.87 -8.69
N ILE A 116 -5.02 -22.00 -7.68
CA ILE A 116 -5.50 -20.63 -7.86
C ILE A 116 -4.54 -19.82 -8.74
N ILE A 117 -3.24 -19.89 -8.49
CA ILE A 117 -2.24 -19.18 -9.31
C ILE A 117 -2.26 -19.69 -10.76
N ARG A 118 -2.34 -20.99 -10.95
CA ARG A 118 -2.43 -21.59 -12.28
C ARG A 118 -3.68 -21.11 -13.02
N LYS A 119 -4.81 -21.02 -12.34
CA LYS A 119 -6.09 -20.55 -12.89
C LYS A 119 -6.06 -19.06 -13.23
N GLU A 120 -5.61 -18.22 -12.31
CA GLU A 120 -5.59 -16.75 -12.47
C GLU A 120 -4.66 -16.30 -13.62
N PHE A 121 -3.54 -16.98 -13.78
CA PHE A 121 -2.55 -16.65 -14.82
C PHE A 121 -2.59 -17.58 -16.03
N ASN A 122 -3.61 -18.46 -16.12
CA ASN A 122 -3.79 -19.43 -17.21
C ASN A 122 -2.51 -20.26 -17.47
N ILE A 123 -1.88 -20.72 -16.39
CA ILE A 123 -0.66 -21.54 -16.44
C ILE A 123 -1.05 -23.01 -16.55
N SER A 124 -0.54 -23.71 -17.57
CA SER A 124 -0.79 -25.14 -17.74
C SER A 124 -0.32 -25.95 -16.52
N PRO A 125 -1.09 -26.98 -16.08
CA PRO A 125 -0.66 -27.91 -15.03
C PRO A 125 0.68 -28.58 -15.27
N ASP A 126 1.06 -28.77 -16.56
CA ASP A 126 2.28 -29.45 -16.97
C ASP A 126 3.55 -28.60 -16.80
N VAL A 127 3.41 -27.30 -16.55
CA VAL A 127 4.54 -26.39 -16.31
C VAL A 127 4.96 -26.52 -14.87
N ALA A 128 6.14 -27.07 -14.60
CA ALA A 128 6.70 -27.10 -13.26
C ALA A 128 6.92 -25.64 -12.75
N PHE A 129 6.57 -25.37 -11.48
CA PHE A 129 6.77 -24.03 -10.89
C PHE A 129 8.24 -23.58 -10.94
N GLU A 130 9.16 -24.54 -11.00
CA GLU A 130 10.61 -24.35 -11.13
C GLU A 130 11.01 -23.87 -12.52
N ASP A 131 10.24 -24.23 -13.55
CA ASP A 131 10.51 -23.92 -14.96
C ASP A 131 9.90 -22.60 -15.46
N ILE A 132 9.18 -21.84 -14.59
CA ILE A 132 8.64 -20.52 -14.94
C ILE A 132 9.76 -19.48 -15.18
N ASN A 133 10.95 -19.91 -15.55
CA ASN A 133 12.02 -19.12 -16.18
C ASN A 133 11.71 -18.68 -17.62
N ILE A 134 10.61 -19.14 -18.20
CA ILE A 134 10.17 -18.89 -19.59
C ILE A 134 9.93 -17.40 -19.89
N PHE A 135 9.94 -16.54 -18.89
CA PHE A 135 9.60 -15.13 -19.05
C PHE A 135 10.80 -14.18 -19.24
N LYS A 136 11.95 -14.68 -19.66
CA LYS A 136 13.13 -13.84 -19.92
C LYS A 136 13.07 -12.98 -21.18
N GLU A 137 12.14 -13.24 -22.09
CA GLU A 137 12.24 -12.71 -23.44
C GLU A 137 11.09 -11.82 -23.92
N LYS A 138 10.72 -10.76 -23.29
CA LYS A 138 10.08 -9.59 -23.97
C LYS A 138 9.78 -8.47 -22.97
N GLY A 139 10.35 -7.31 -23.19
CA GLY A 139 10.39 -6.16 -22.25
C GLY A 139 9.05 -5.60 -21.77
N TRP A 140 7.90 -5.92 -22.41
CA TRP A 140 6.58 -5.49 -22.00
C TRP A 140 6.05 -6.22 -20.75
N PHE A 141 6.51 -7.44 -20.52
CA PHE A 141 6.11 -8.29 -19.40
C PHE A 141 6.85 -8.02 -18.08
N LYS A 142 7.93 -7.22 -18.08
CA LYS A 142 8.76 -7.02 -16.87
C LYS A 142 8.00 -6.52 -15.64
N ARG A 143 7.01 -5.64 -15.78
CA ARG A 143 6.26 -5.06 -14.64
C ARG A 143 5.25 -6.02 -14.01
N LYS A 144 4.50 -6.77 -14.80
CA LYS A 144 3.45 -7.68 -14.31
C LYS A 144 4.04 -8.97 -13.72
N TYR A 145 5.15 -9.44 -14.26
CA TYR A 145 5.79 -10.71 -13.89
C TYR A 145 6.87 -10.60 -12.81
N SER A 146 7.40 -9.43 -12.51
CA SER A 146 8.23 -9.26 -11.31
C SER A 146 7.42 -9.54 -10.04
N ARG A 147 6.13 -9.17 -10.00
CA ARG A 147 5.19 -9.52 -8.92
C ARG A 147 4.97 -11.03 -8.83
N LEU A 148 4.70 -11.69 -9.96
CA LEU A 148 4.52 -13.14 -10.03
C LEU A 148 5.78 -13.89 -9.58
N ARG A 149 6.96 -13.47 -10.02
CA ARG A 149 8.24 -14.09 -9.63
C ARG A 149 8.53 -13.94 -8.14
N PHE A 150 8.14 -12.82 -7.55
CA PHE A 150 8.22 -12.60 -6.11
C PHE A 150 7.26 -13.53 -5.36
N LEU A 151 6.01 -13.63 -5.81
CA LEU A 151 4.99 -14.53 -5.25
C LEU A 151 5.41 -15.99 -5.34
N ILE A 152 5.96 -16.43 -6.47
CA ILE A 152 6.47 -17.79 -6.66
C ILE A 152 7.66 -18.07 -5.73
N LYS A 153 8.59 -17.12 -5.56
CA LYS A 153 9.67 -17.27 -4.58
C LYS A 153 9.17 -17.37 -3.15
N MET A 154 8.16 -16.58 -2.80
CA MET A 154 7.48 -16.68 -1.49
C MET A 154 6.89 -18.07 -1.28
N LEU A 155 6.11 -18.57 -2.25
CA LEU A 155 5.49 -19.90 -2.20
C LEU A 155 6.54 -21.02 -2.09
N HIS A 156 7.65 -20.90 -2.82
CA HIS A 156 8.74 -21.89 -2.76
C HIS A 156 9.42 -21.92 -1.39
N SER A 157 9.66 -20.76 -0.80
CA SER A 157 10.20 -20.63 0.55
C SER A 157 9.23 -21.19 1.60
N TYR A 158 7.93 -21.02 1.41
CA TYR A 158 6.88 -21.55 2.26
C TYR A 158 6.77 -23.08 2.13
N LYS A 159 6.76 -23.65 0.91
CA LYS A 159 6.78 -25.13 0.73
C LYS A 159 7.97 -25.77 1.47
N LYS A 160 9.14 -25.12 1.45
CA LYS A 160 10.32 -25.57 2.17
C LYS A 160 10.16 -25.51 3.70
N ALA A 161 9.47 -24.49 4.20
CA ALA A 161 9.16 -24.34 5.63
C ALA A 161 8.07 -25.33 6.10
N ARG A 162 7.08 -25.64 5.26
CA ARG A 162 5.98 -26.59 5.57
C ARG A 162 6.46 -28.01 5.82
N HIS A 163 7.51 -28.47 5.14
CA HIS A 163 8.11 -29.78 5.45
C HIS A 163 8.73 -29.87 6.84
N SER A 164 8.86 -28.75 7.56
CA SER A 164 9.38 -28.69 8.93
C SER A 164 8.33 -28.71 10.05
N LYS A 165 7.10 -29.19 9.82
CA LYS A 165 6.04 -29.41 10.83
C LYS A 165 5.59 -28.18 11.65
N LEU A 166 5.74 -26.95 11.18
CA LEU A 166 5.30 -25.75 11.90
C LEU A 166 4.25 -24.95 11.09
N ALA A 167 3.02 -25.46 11.00
CA ALA A 167 1.88 -24.58 10.85
C ALA A 167 1.63 -23.92 12.22
N SER A 168 2.17 -22.72 12.42
CA SER A 168 1.84 -21.96 13.61
C SER A 168 0.35 -21.61 13.57
N PRO A 169 -0.41 -21.83 14.66
CA PRO A 169 -1.80 -21.35 14.75
C PRO A 169 -1.87 -19.80 14.70
N ARG A 170 -0.73 -19.11 14.72
CA ARG A 170 -0.57 -17.66 14.64
C ARG A 170 0.44 -17.34 13.55
N PRO A 171 -0.01 -16.98 12.33
CA PRO A 171 0.91 -16.68 11.24
C PRO A 171 1.76 -15.45 11.58
N ARG A 172 3.07 -15.57 11.39
CA ARG A 172 4.03 -14.47 11.51
C ARG A 172 4.24 -13.86 10.15
N ILE A 173 3.91 -12.57 10.02
CA ILE A 173 3.93 -11.84 8.78
C ILE A 173 4.96 -10.72 8.87
N ILE A 174 5.81 -10.59 7.87
CA ILE A 174 6.76 -9.49 7.76
C ILE A 174 6.42 -8.67 6.50
N ASP A 175 6.17 -7.37 6.68
CA ASP A 175 5.96 -6.40 5.61
C ASP A 175 7.26 -5.59 5.42
N LEU A 176 7.91 -5.79 4.26
CA LEU A 176 9.19 -5.16 3.93
C LEU A 176 8.95 -3.86 3.14
N GLY A 177 9.49 -2.74 3.64
CA GLY A 177 9.21 -1.41 3.10
C GLY A 177 7.79 -0.99 3.41
N THR A 178 7.42 -1.04 4.70
CA THR A 178 6.03 -0.93 5.15
C THR A 178 5.39 0.44 4.87
N GLY A 179 6.17 1.50 4.68
CA GLY A 179 5.69 2.84 4.39
C GLY A 179 4.67 3.34 5.43
N SER A 180 3.44 3.62 4.99
CA SER A 180 2.33 4.03 5.87
C SER A 180 1.81 2.91 6.80
N GLY A 181 2.33 1.68 6.66
CA GLY A 181 1.84 0.51 7.38
C GLY A 181 0.58 -0.10 6.80
N CYS A 182 0.11 0.34 5.63
CA CYS A 182 -1.19 -0.06 5.08
C CYS A 182 -1.33 -1.57 4.87
N ILE A 183 -0.29 -2.26 4.39
CA ILE A 183 -0.29 -3.72 4.24
C ILE A 183 -0.26 -4.40 5.61
N ALA A 184 0.74 -4.08 6.45
CA ALA A 184 0.93 -4.68 7.76
C ALA A 184 -0.32 -4.54 8.65
N ILE A 185 -0.89 -3.33 8.71
CA ILE A 185 -2.08 -3.04 9.50
C ILE A 185 -3.29 -3.82 8.97
N THR A 186 -3.52 -3.81 7.65
CA THR A 186 -4.63 -4.53 7.03
C THR A 186 -4.53 -6.04 7.33
N LEU A 187 -3.35 -6.63 7.15
CA LEU A 187 -3.15 -8.06 7.44
C LEU A 187 -3.31 -8.38 8.93
N SER A 188 -2.85 -7.48 9.83
CA SER A 188 -3.03 -7.65 11.27
C SER A 188 -4.49 -7.60 11.72
N LEU A 189 -5.33 -6.84 11.01
CA LEU A 189 -6.76 -6.71 11.33
C LEU A 189 -7.60 -7.82 10.69
N ASP A 190 -7.23 -8.26 9.47
CA ASP A 190 -8.02 -9.19 8.68
C ASP A 190 -7.62 -10.66 8.86
N ILE A 191 -6.44 -10.93 9.44
CA ILE A 191 -5.98 -12.28 9.80
C ILE A 191 -5.93 -12.39 11.33
N PRO A 192 -6.94 -13.02 11.96
CA PRO A 192 -7.01 -13.15 13.40
C PRO A 192 -5.77 -13.85 13.97
N ASP A 193 -5.32 -13.38 15.14
CA ASP A 193 -4.18 -13.94 15.88
C ASP A 193 -2.82 -13.88 15.16
N SER A 194 -2.71 -13.17 14.03
CA SER A 194 -1.43 -12.96 13.34
C SER A 194 -0.48 -12.09 14.16
N GLU A 195 0.82 -12.38 14.06
CA GLU A 195 1.91 -11.53 14.54
C GLU A 195 2.50 -10.80 13.34
N VAL A 196 2.27 -9.49 13.23
CA VAL A 196 2.68 -8.71 12.07
C VAL A 196 3.76 -7.71 12.44
N LEU A 197 4.87 -7.78 11.72
CA LEU A 197 6.00 -6.87 11.80
C LEU A 197 6.16 -6.11 10.49
N GLY A 198 6.00 -4.79 10.51
CA GLY A 198 6.38 -3.92 9.41
C GLY A 198 7.82 -3.40 9.62
N ILE A 199 8.63 -3.42 8.59
CA ILE A 199 9.96 -2.81 8.63
C ILE A 199 10.13 -1.82 7.51
N ASP A 200 10.85 -0.74 7.80
CA ASP A 200 11.23 0.28 6.82
C ASP A 200 12.60 0.85 7.19
N ILE A 201 13.33 1.34 6.20
CA ILE A 201 14.59 2.06 6.42
C ILE A 201 14.34 3.48 6.90
N SER A 202 13.16 4.04 6.63
CA SER A 202 12.76 5.38 7.02
C SER A 202 12.13 5.39 8.42
N ASP A 203 12.73 6.11 9.34
CA ASP A 203 12.17 6.34 10.68
C ASP A 203 10.82 7.09 10.60
N SER A 204 10.71 8.06 9.70
CA SER A 204 9.44 8.78 9.44
C SER A 204 8.33 7.81 9.00
N ALA A 205 8.60 6.87 8.08
CA ALA A 205 7.64 5.86 7.65
C ALA A 205 7.18 4.99 8.85
N CYS A 206 8.11 4.51 9.69
CA CYS A 206 7.78 3.75 10.89
C CYS A 206 6.92 4.53 11.88
N ASN A 207 7.17 5.83 12.02
CA ASN A 207 6.38 6.72 12.88
C ASN A 207 4.96 6.89 12.34
N VAL A 208 4.79 7.10 11.04
CA VAL A 208 3.48 7.16 10.36
C VAL A 208 2.74 5.84 10.52
N ALA A 209 3.38 4.71 10.25
CA ALA A 209 2.79 3.38 10.40
C ALA A 209 2.35 3.12 11.85
N THR A 210 3.15 3.51 12.84
CA THR A 210 2.80 3.38 14.26
C THR A 210 1.60 4.24 14.65
N LYS A 211 1.50 5.47 14.11
CA LYS A 211 0.36 6.36 14.28
C LYS A 211 -0.91 5.74 13.70
N ASN A 212 -0.82 5.20 12.49
CA ASN A 212 -1.91 4.50 11.82
C ASN A 212 -2.37 3.26 12.59
N ALA A 213 -1.43 2.45 13.09
CA ALA A 213 -1.77 1.27 13.89
C ALA A 213 -2.55 1.63 15.15
N LYS A 214 -2.14 2.69 15.85
CA LYS A 214 -2.87 3.20 17.02
C LYS A 214 -4.27 3.69 16.66
N GLN A 215 -4.40 4.47 15.59
CA GLN A 215 -5.68 5.00 15.11
C GLN A 215 -6.65 3.89 14.73
N LEU A 216 -6.17 2.82 14.08
CA LEU A 216 -6.97 1.70 13.59
C LEU A 216 -7.06 0.53 14.58
N ALA A 217 -6.52 0.69 15.81
CA ALA A 217 -6.47 -0.35 16.84
C ALA A 217 -5.83 -1.67 16.36
N SER A 218 -4.84 -1.59 15.48
CA SER A 218 -4.05 -2.73 15.00
C SER A 218 -2.95 -3.10 15.99
N LYS A 219 -2.62 -4.39 16.05
CA LYS A 219 -1.52 -4.95 16.86
C LYS A 219 -0.20 -5.04 16.09
N ALA A 220 -0.15 -4.61 14.83
CA ALA A 220 1.08 -4.61 14.03
C ALA A 220 2.16 -3.76 14.71
N ILE A 221 3.40 -4.26 14.68
CA ILE A 221 4.57 -3.61 15.27
C ILE A 221 5.44 -3.11 14.13
N PHE A 222 6.06 -1.93 14.31
CA PHE A 222 6.92 -1.32 13.29
C PHE A 222 8.33 -1.11 13.83
N LYS A 223 9.32 -1.39 12.98
CA LYS A 223 10.74 -1.21 13.33
C LYS A 223 11.49 -0.57 12.18
N ASN A 224 12.32 0.40 12.51
CA ASN A 224 13.28 0.97 11.58
C ASN A 224 14.46 0.01 11.44
N ILE A 225 14.49 -0.76 10.36
CA ILE A 225 15.52 -1.77 10.07
C ILE A 225 15.81 -1.75 8.57
N ASN A 226 17.08 -1.70 8.22
CA ASN A 226 17.51 -1.94 6.85
C ASN A 226 17.34 -3.43 6.51
N ILE A 227 16.73 -3.75 5.36
CA ILE A 227 16.51 -5.13 4.91
C ILE A 227 17.81 -5.92 4.78
N PHE A 228 18.94 -5.28 4.44
CA PHE A 228 20.25 -5.94 4.34
C PHE A 228 20.79 -6.32 5.71
N ASP A 229 20.59 -5.47 6.72
CA ASP A 229 20.96 -5.78 8.11
C ASP A 229 20.11 -6.93 8.66
N LEU A 230 18.83 -6.96 8.33
CA LEU A 230 17.94 -8.09 8.66
C LEU A 230 18.45 -9.40 8.07
N LEU A 231 18.90 -9.39 6.81
CA LEU A 231 19.45 -10.57 6.15
C LEU A 231 20.74 -11.06 6.81
N GLU A 232 21.61 -10.15 7.24
CA GLU A 232 22.83 -10.50 7.99
C GLU A 232 22.51 -11.05 9.39
N MET A 233 21.54 -10.48 10.09
CA MET A 233 21.05 -11.01 11.37
C MET A 233 20.49 -12.43 11.22
N CYS A 234 19.76 -12.72 10.14
CA CYS A 234 19.24 -14.05 9.84
C CYS A 234 20.36 -15.07 9.56
N LYS A 235 21.50 -14.65 9.00
CA LYS A 235 22.65 -15.54 8.73
C LYS A 235 23.45 -15.85 10.00
N THR A 236 23.59 -14.90 10.90
CA THR A 236 24.43 -14.96 12.08
C THR A 236 23.75 -15.59 13.29
N ASN A 237 22.45 -15.35 13.46
CA ASN A 237 21.65 -15.91 14.56
C ASN A 237 20.97 -17.20 14.12
N ARG A 238 21.51 -18.35 14.55
CA ARG A 238 20.89 -19.68 14.35
C ARG A 238 19.63 -19.90 15.20
N GLU A 239 19.23 -18.94 16.00
CA GLU A 239 18.08 -19.03 16.89
C GLU A 239 16.88 -18.22 16.36
N ASP A 240 15.77 -18.83 16.33
CA ASP A 240 14.34 -18.62 16.08
C ASP A 240 13.73 -17.21 15.96
N HIS A 241 14.48 -16.11 15.99
CA HIS A 241 13.94 -14.75 16.17
C HIS A 241 13.30 -14.12 14.92
N PHE A 242 13.53 -14.67 13.71
CA PHE A 242 12.99 -14.13 12.46
C PHE A 242 12.39 -15.21 11.54
N LYS A 243 11.63 -16.14 12.12
CA LYS A 243 10.82 -17.06 11.29
C LYS A 243 9.55 -16.36 10.91
N ALA A 244 9.36 -16.08 9.63
CA ALA A 244 8.10 -15.60 9.07
C ALA A 244 7.42 -16.71 8.29
N ASP A 245 6.10 -16.79 8.43
CA ASP A 245 5.25 -17.67 7.63
C ASP A 245 4.90 -16.98 6.31
N ILE A 246 4.80 -15.63 6.32
CA ILE A 246 4.51 -14.80 5.17
C ILE A 246 5.48 -13.61 5.16
N ILE A 247 6.07 -13.36 4.00
CA ILE A 247 6.82 -12.13 3.73
C ILE A 247 6.11 -11.42 2.57
N VAL A 248 5.72 -10.16 2.80
CA VAL A 248 5.08 -9.31 1.81
C VAL A 248 5.92 -8.05 1.60
N SER A 249 5.91 -7.52 0.39
CA SER A 249 6.56 -6.25 0.07
C SER A 249 5.92 -5.62 -1.16
N ASN A 250 5.71 -4.31 -1.11
CA ASN A 250 5.35 -3.49 -2.26
C ASN A 250 6.34 -2.31 -2.37
N PRO A 251 7.60 -2.57 -2.73
CA PRO A 251 8.63 -1.54 -2.78
C PRO A 251 8.33 -0.52 -3.88
N ARG A 252 8.85 0.70 -3.73
CA ARG A 252 8.84 1.69 -4.81
C ARG A 252 9.62 1.12 -5.99
N TYR A 253 9.04 1.21 -7.18
CA TYR A 253 9.74 0.91 -8.43
C TYR A 253 10.31 2.22 -8.94
N ILE A 254 11.60 2.44 -8.70
CA ILE A 254 12.36 3.53 -9.30
C ILE A 254 12.87 3.01 -10.64
N CYS A 255 12.62 3.74 -11.73
CA CYS A 255 13.27 3.46 -13.01
C CYS A 255 14.74 3.85 -12.91
N GLU A 256 15.65 3.09 -13.51
CA GLU A 256 17.11 3.39 -13.57
C GLU A 256 17.44 4.82 -14.02
N LYS A 257 16.50 5.50 -14.72
CA LYS A 257 16.62 6.91 -15.11
C LYS A 257 16.30 7.90 -14.00
N GLU A 258 15.58 7.49 -12.96
CA GLU A 258 15.17 8.36 -11.84
C GLU A 258 16.16 8.27 -10.67
N GLU A 259 17.05 7.27 -10.64
CA GLU A 259 18.12 7.17 -9.64
C GLU A 259 19.09 8.36 -9.72
N GLY A 260 19.37 8.87 -10.94
CA GLY A 260 20.27 10.01 -11.16
C GLY A 260 19.74 11.36 -10.66
N ASP A 261 18.43 11.51 -10.48
CA ASP A 261 17.80 12.75 -10.04
C ASP A 261 17.62 12.82 -8.50
N MET A 262 17.86 11.73 -7.78
CA MET A 262 17.75 11.67 -6.31
C MET A 262 19.07 11.86 -5.57
N GLU A 263 20.21 11.87 -6.27
CA GLU A 263 21.54 12.13 -5.70
C GLU A 263 21.95 13.63 -5.75
N GLN A 264 21.07 14.51 -6.15
CA GLN A 264 21.22 15.97 -6.08
C GLN A 264 20.25 16.56 -5.05
#